data_570e9f94e72f7101dd164036b9fedabc
#
_entry.id   570e9f94e72f7101dd164036b9fedabc
#
_cell.length_a   1.000
_cell.length_b   1.000
_cell.length_c   1.000
_cell.angle_alpha   90.00
_cell.angle_beta   90.00
_cell.angle_gamma   90.00
#
_symmetry.space_group_name_H-M   'P 1'
#
loop_
_entity.id
_entity.type
_entity.pdbx_description
1 polymer ?
#
loop_
_entity_poly.entity_id
_entity_poly.type
_entity_poly.pdbx_seq_one_letter_code
_entity_poly.pdbx_strand_id
1 'polypeptide(L)' 'MTISRVVEVKYIAGKLWNVTYLTEDGSQDFETVEALDHEEAYRTAMREIKNKGQKS' A
#
# COMPACT_ATOMS: atom_id res chain seq x y z
N MET A 1 -5.32 17.43 3.02
CA MET A 1 -4.22 16.58 2.72
C MET A 1 -4.50 15.13 3.00
N THR A 2 -4.25 14.28 2.06
CA THR A 2 -4.55 12.87 2.22
C THR A 2 -3.37 12.15 2.76
N ILE A 3 -3.51 11.52 3.88
CA ILE A 3 -2.43 10.77 4.45
C ILE A 3 -2.87 9.36 4.63
N SER A 4 -2.20 8.48 3.97
CA SER A 4 -2.46 7.07 4.14
C SER A 4 -1.33 6.50 4.94
N ARG A 5 -1.67 5.64 5.86
CA ARG A 5 -0.68 5.05 6.72
C ARG A 5 -0.63 3.56 6.49
N VAL A 6 0.53 3.05 6.22
CA VAL A 6 0.70 1.62 6.05
C VAL A 6 0.67 0.95 7.41
N VAL A 7 -0.17 -0.05 7.55
CA VAL A 7 -0.32 -0.76 8.79
C VAL A 7 0.41 -2.08 8.75
N GLU A 8 0.41 -2.74 7.60
CA GLU A 8 1.01 -4.05 7.50
C GLU A 8 1.46 -4.31 6.07
N VAL A 9 2.60 -4.97 5.93
CA VAL A 9 3.09 -5.42 4.65
C VAL A 9 3.27 -6.92 4.76
N LYS A 10 2.51 -7.67 3.98
CA LYS A 10 2.50 -9.11 4.12
C LYS A 10 2.87 -9.77 2.80
N TYR A 11 3.77 -10.74 2.87
CA TYR A 11 4.16 -11.50 1.70
C TYR A 11 3.08 -12.51 1.35
N ILE A 12 2.75 -12.62 0.09
CA ILE A 12 1.74 -13.57 -0.36
C ILE A 12 2.41 -14.77 -1.04
N ALA A 13 2.97 -14.56 -2.20
CA ALA A 13 3.61 -15.62 -2.96
C ALA A 13 4.36 -15.02 -4.13
N GLY A 14 5.43 -15.68 -4.54
CA GLY A 14 6.19 -15.19 -5.68
C GLY A 14 6.70 -13.80 -5.43
N LYS A 15 6.24 -12.84 -6.21
CA LYS A 15 6.60 -11.44 -6.02
C LYS A 15 5.43 -10.63 -5.51
N LEU A 16 4.39 -11.29 -5.06
CA LEU A 16 3.18 -10.58 -4.65
C LEU A 16 3.20 -10.27 -3.17
N TRP A 17 2.82 -9.06 -2.84
CA TRP A 17 2.75 -8.58 -1.47
C TRP A 17 1.43 -7.88 -1.26
N ASN A 18 0.91 -7.99 -0.07
CA ASN A 18 -0.34 -7.33 0.29
C ASN A 18 -0.03 -6.26 1.32
N VAL A 19 -0.33 -5.03 0.98
CA VAL A 19 -0.04 -3.90 1.86
C VAL A 19 -1.36 -3.33 2.34
N THR A 20 -1.56 -3.36 3.64
CA THR A 20 -2.78 -2.84 4.26
C THR A 20 -2.50 -1.45 4.80
N TYR A 21 -3.42 -0.55 4.59
CA TYR A 21 -3.23 0.83 5.00
C TYR A 21 -4.54 1.43 5.50
N LEU A 22 -4.43 2.53 6.21
CA LEU A 22 -5.59 3.25 6.69
C LEU A 22 -5.88 4.41 5.76
N THR A 23 -7.15 4.59 5.47
CA THR A 23 -7.56 5.70 4.64
C THR A 23 -7.85 6.90 5.52
N GLU A 24 -8.18 8.01 4.87
CA GLU A 24 -8.44 9.25 5.59
C GLU A 24 -9.60 9.13 6.57
N ASP A 25 -10.58 8.36 6.22
CA ASP A 25 -11.77 8.25 7.05
C ASP A 25 -11.61 7.19 8.13
N GLY A 26 -10.42 6.64 8.27
CA GLY A 26 -10.19 5.67 9.33
C GLY A 26 -10.46 4.23 8.93
N SER A 27 -10.86 4.01 7.70
CA SER A 27 -11.10 2.65 7.24
C SER A 27 -9.80 1.98 6.84
N GLN A 28 -9.82 0.67 6.77
CA GLN A 28 -8.67 -0.07 6.29
C GLN A 28 -8.92 -0.55 4.87
N ASP A 29 -7.88 -0.51 4.08
CA ASP A 29 -7.96 -1.00 2.73
C ASP A 29 -6.63 -1.67 2.42
N PHE A 30 -6.52 -2.34 1.30
CA PHE A 30 -5.27 -3.00 0.98
C PHE A 30 -4.97 -2.87 -0.50
N GLU A 31 -3.71 -3.10 -0.83
CA GLU A 31 -3.25 -3.03 -2.19
C GLU A 31 -2.31 -4.19 -2.42
N THR A 32 -2.47 -4.90 -3.52
CA THR A 32 -1.56 -5.99 -3.87
C THR A 32 -0.54 -5.45 -4.84
N VAL A 33 0.73 -5.61 -4.51
CA VAL A 33 1.80 -5.08 -5.34
C VAL A 33 2.82 -6.17 -5.63
N GLU A 34 3.60 -5.96 -6.66
CA GLU A 34 4.69 -6.85 -7.01
C GLU A 34 5.99 -6.21 -6.57
N ALA A 35 6.80 -6.96 -5.86
CA ALA A 35 8.06 -6.43 -5.37
C ALA A 35 9.02 -7.57 -5.08
N LEU A 36 10.29 -7.24 -5.04
CA LEU A 36 11.32 -8.25 -4.78
C LEU A 36 11.53 -8.46 -3.29
N ASP A 37 11.25 -7.44 -2.49
CA ASP A 37 11.40 -7.58 -1.07
C ASP A 37 10.44 -6.65 -0.35
N HIS A 38 10.50 -6.71 0.96
CA HIS A 38 9.58 -5.99 1.83
C HIS A 38 9.65 -4.48 1.61
N GLU A 39 10.84 -3.97 1.51
CA GLU A 39 11.02 -2.54 1.36
C GLU A 39 10.47 -2.04 0.04
N GLU A 40 10.71 -2.78 -1.02
CA GLU A 40 10.21 -2.40 -2.31
C GLU A 40 8.69 -2.47 -2.34
N ALA A 41 8.12 -3.47 -1.66
CA ALA A 41 6.68 -3.58 -1.57
C ALA A 41 6.09 -2.34 -0.92
N TYR A 42 6.71 -1.90 0.15
CA TYR A 42 6.26 -0.72 0.86
C TYR A 42 6.30 0.51 -0.04
N ARG A 43 7.41 0.71 -0.73
CA ARG A 43 7.55 1.86 -1.60
C ARG A 43 6.55 1.84 -2.74
N THR A 44 6.37 0.68 -3.35
CA THR A 44 5.45 0.55 -4.45
C THR A 44 4.03 0.84 -3.99
N ALA A 45 3.67 0.31 -2.83
CA ALA A 45 2.34 0.52 -2.29
C ALA A 45 2.11 2.00 -1.98
N MET A 46 3.10 2.64 -1.40
CA MET A 46 2.95 4.05 -1.08
C MET A 46 2.72 4.89 -2.32
N ARG A 47 3.41 4.54 -3.40
CA ARG A 47 3.21 5.26 -4.66
C ARG A 47 1.80 5.04 -5.17
N GLU A 48 1.31 3.81 -5.15
CA GLU A 48 -0.01 3.52 -5.63
C GLU A 48 -1.09 4.20 -4.80
N ILE A 49 -0.92 4.17 -3.50
CA ILE A 49 -1.87 4.80 -2.60
C ILE A 49 -1.91 6.30 -2.84
N LYS A 50 -0.74 6.89 -3.01
CA LYS A 50 -0.66 8.31 -3.24
C LYS A 50 -1.34 8.69 -4.54
N ASN A 51 -1.17 7.88 -5.58
CA ASN A 51 -1.81 8.16 -6.85
C ASN A 51 -3.32 8.09 -6.73
N LYS A 52 -3.81 7.13 -5.97
CA LYS A 52 -5.23 7.03 -5.77
C LYS A 52 -5.77 8.23 -5.02
N GLY A 53 -5.04 8.66 -4.02
CA GLY A 53 -5.49 9.77 -3.22
C GLY A 53 -5.46 11.09 -3.95
N GLN A 54 -4.69 11.17 -5.02
CA GLN A 54 -4.59 12.37 -5.79
C GLN A 54 -5.55 12.44 -6.93
N LYS A 55 -6.49 11.58 -6.99
CA LYS A 55 -7.40 11.62 -8.04
C LYS A 55 -8.06 12.96 -8.13
N SER A 56 -8.03 13.62 -9.13
CA SER A 56 -8.56 15.00 -9.18
C SER A 56 -9.97 15.06 -9.70
#